data_7963505aa352ccd25c8779b50bccd6e1
#
_entry.id   7963505aa352ccd25c8779b50bccd6e1
#
_cell.length_a   1.000
_cell.length_b   1.000
_cell.length_c   1.000
_cell.angle_alpha   90.00
_cell.angle_beta   90.00
_cell.angle_gamma   90.00
#
_symmetry.space_group_name_H-M   'P 1'
#
loop_
_entity.id
_entity.type
_entity.pdbx_description
1 polymer ?
#
loop_
_entity_poly.entity_id
_entity_poly.type
_entity_poly.pdbx_seq_one_letter_code
_entity_poly.pdbx_strand_id
1 'polypeptide(L)'
;MQKILVIDDDEDVRGLHRLRLSDAYEIVETGDAEEALALALQHKPAAILLDLMMPKFSGFEVCQSLHSLSYTSLIPIFVITGESAAKYKEHCESLGARAFFEKPVNYQELKRRLAAELESKQKERRAHVRVRMNLILKLRGADPEGKRFEIAAATENVSAGGFLCTYTGFLVKDSVLDVYLSGAGERFAGR
;
A
#
# COMPACT_ATOMS: atom_id res chain seq x y z
N MET A 1 -19.56 1.18 -2.89
CA MET A 1 -18.98 0.59 -1.65
C MET A 1 -17.50 0.36 -1.85
N GLN A 2 -16.70 0.38 -0.76
CA GLN A 2 -15.29 0.00 -0.83
C GLN A 2 -15.18 -1.52 -0.93
N LYS A 3 -14.19 -2.01 -1.69
CA LYS A 3 -13.94 -3.44 -1.86
C LYS A 3 -12.98 -3.96 -0.80
N ILE A 4 -13.25 -5.13 -0.28
CA ILE A 4 -12.34 -5.91 0.56
C ILE A 4 -12.02 -7.22 -0.15
N LEU A 5 -10.76 -7.54 -0.30
CA LEU A 5 -10.31 -8.83 -0.82
C LEU A 5 -10.10 -9.79 0.36
N VAL A 6 -10.77 -10.94 0.32
CA VAL A 6 -10.64 -12.02 1.30
C VAL A 6 -9.87 -13.17 0.68
N ILE A 7 -8.79 -13.60 1.32
CA ILE A 7 -7.91 -14.66 0.87
C ILE A 7 -7.81 -15.69 2.00
N ASP A 8 -8.47 -16.82 1.84
CA ASP A 8 -8.55 -17.91 2.82
C ASP A 8 -8.93 -19.19 2.06
N ASP A 9 -8.26 -20.29 2.26
CA ASP A 9 -8.55 -21.54 1.54
C ASP A 9 -9.87 -22.20 1.98
N ASP A 10 -10.34 -21.90 3.20
CA ASP A 10 -11.59 -22.41 3.74
C ASP A 10 -12.80 -21.63 3.19
N GLU A 11 -13.64 -22.29 2.41
CA GLU A 11 -14.84 -21.69 1.80
C GLU A 11 -15.86 -21.24 2.85
N ASP A 12 -16.01 -21.98 3.95
CA ASP A 12 -16.95 -21.63 5.02
C ASP A 12 -16.50 -20.34 5.73
N VAL A 13 -15.18 -20.19 5.92
CA VAL A 13 -14.59 -18.96 6.50
C VAL A 13 -14.78 -17.79 5.55
N ARG A 14 -14.54 -17.95 4.24
CA ARG A 14 -14.83 -16.89 3.25
C ARG A 14 -16.30 -16.52 3.25
N GLY A 15 -17.19 -17.52 3.24
CA GLY A 15 -18.64 -17.31 3.33
C GLY A 15 -19.05 -16.54 4.59
N LEU A 16 -18.42 -16.83 5.72
CA LEU A 16 -18.67 -16.12 6.98
C LEU A 16 -18.17 -14.66 6.90
N HIS A 17 -16.99 -14.39 6.35
CA HIS A 17 -16.51 -13.03 6.11
C HIS A 17 -17.46 -12.24 5.21
N ARG A 18 -17.89 -12.84 4.11
CA ARG A 18 -18.88 -12.24 3.20
C ARG A 18 -20.19 -11.91 3.93
N LEU A 19 -20.74 -12.85 4.67
CA LEU A 19 -21.99 -12.65 5.42
C LEU A 19 -21.87 -11.51 6.44
N ARG A 20 -20.74 -11.41 7.12
CA ARG A 20 -20.53 -10.44 8.21
C ARG A 20 -20.12 -9.04 7.75
N LEU A 21 -19.58 -8.90 6.54
CA LEU A 21 -19.01 -7.63 6.07
C LEU A 21 -19.76 -7.02 4.89
N SER A 22 -20.66 -7.76 4.20
CA SER A 22 -21.36 -7.28 3.00
C SER A 22 -22.37 -6.15 3.26
N ASP A 23 -22.73 -5.88 4.49
CA ASP A 23 -23.50 -4.70 4.87
C ASP A 23 -22.75 -3.38 4.67
N ALA A 24 -21.42 -3.40 4.75
CA ALA A 24 -20.57 -2.22 4.67
C ALA A 24 -19.61 -2.23 3.46
N TYR A 25 -19.25 -3.40 2.94
CA TYR A 25 -18.21 -3.57 1.94
C TYR A 25 -18.66 -4.51 0.81
N GLU A 26 -18.09 -4.28 -0.39
CA GLU A 26 -18.15 -5.24 -1.49
C GLU A 26 -17.04 -6.28 -1.29
N ILE A 27 -17.38 -7.56 -1.25
CA ILE A 27 -16.41 -8.62 -0.98
C ILE A 27 -15.99 -9.27 -2.29
N VAL A 28 -14.68 -9.29 -2.52
CA VAL A 28 -13.99 -10.11 -3.52
C VAL A 28 -13.27 -11.20 -2.74
N GLU A 29 -13.34 -12.44 -3.18
CA GLU A 29 -12.77 -13.56 -2.42
C GLU A 29 -12.05 -14.55 -3.32
N THR A 30 -11.03 -15.17 -2.77
CA THR A 30 -10.36 -16.33 -3.37
C THR A 30 -9.86 -17.30 -2.30
N GLY A 31 -9.86 -18.59 -2.64
CA GLY A 31 -9.19 -19.64 -1.87
C GLY A 31 -7.79 -19.96 -2.40
N ASP A 32 -7.36 -19.29 -3.46
CA ASP A 32 -6.08 -19.53 -4.11
C ASP A 32 -5.12 -18.36 -3.90
N ALA A 33 -4.01 -18.65 -3.23
CA ALA A 33 -2.97 -17.66 -2.97
C ALA A 33 -2.32 -17.13 -4.27
N GLU A 34 -2.27 -17.94 -5.34
CA GLU A 34 -1.70 -17.53 -6.63
C GLU A 34 -2.54 -16.45 -7.30
N GLU A 35 -3.85 -16.44 -7.10
CA GLU A 35 -4.75 -15.44 -7.65
C GLU A 35 -4.71 -14.11 -6.88
N ALA A 36 -4.23 -14.12 -5.65
CA ALA A 36 -4.30 -12.98 -4.73
C ALA A 36 -3.76 -11.68 -5.34
N LEU A 37 -2.59 -11.74 -5.95
CA LEU A 37 -1.95 -10.58 -6.56
C LEU A 37 -2.74 -10.08 -7.78
N ALA A 38 -3.19 -10.98 -8.65
CA ALA A 38 -3.99 -10.63 -9.83
C ALA A 38 -5.31 -9.95 -9.44
N LEU A 39 -6.02 -10.51 -8.45
CA LEU A 39 -7.25 -9.94 -7.93
C LEU A 39 -7.03 -8.60 -7.24
N ALA A 40 -5.94 -8.43 -6.49
CA ALA A 40 -5.60 -7.15 -5.88
C ALA A 40 -5.36 -6.05 -6.93
N LEU A 41 -4.67 -6.37 -8.03
CA LEU A 41 -4.43 -5.44 -9.14
C LEU A 41 -5.70 -5.12 -9.92
N GLN A 42 -6.53 -6.14 -10.20
CA GLN A 42 -7.77 -6.01 -10.96
C GLN A 42 -8.84 -5.23 -10.19
N HIS A 43 -9.09 -5.62 -8.95
CA HIS A 43 -10.22 -5.09 -8.16
C HIS A 43 -9.86 -3.88 -7.32
N LYS A 44 -8.56 -3.63 -7.09
CA LYS A 44 -8.06 -2.46 -6.33
C LYS A 44 -8.73 -2.33 -4.96
N PRO A 45 -8.67 -3.39 -4.12
CA PRO A 45 -9.38 -3.39 -2.85
C PRO A 45 -8.85 -2.30 -1.92
N ALA A 46 -9.71 -1.82 -1.04
CA ALA A 46 -9.36 -0.85 -0.01
C ALA A 46 -8.58 -1.48 1.15
N ALA A 47 -8.83 -2.78 1.41
CA ALA A 47 -8.08 -3.60 2.36
C ALA A 47 -8.11 -5.08 1.93
N ILE A 48 -7.21 -5.87 2.51
CA ILE A 48 -7.10 -7.32 2.30
C ILE A 48 -7.24 -8.01 3.65
N LEU A 49 -8.09 -9.04 3.73
CA LEU A 49 -8.13 -10.01 4.83
C LEU A 49 -7.40 -11.25 4.34
N LEU A 50 -6.42 -11.71 5.09
CA LEU A 50 -5.51 -12.78 4.65
C LEU A 50 -5.32 -13.82 5.73
N ASP A 51 -5.62 -15.08 5.43
CA ASP A 51 -5.15 -16.19 6.23
C ASP A 51 -3.67 -16.48 5.95
N LEU A 52 -2.90 -16.77 6.99
CA LEU A 52 -1.50 -17.16 6.86
C LEU A 52 -1.34 -18.66 6.58
N MET A 53 -2.30 -19.46 7.03
CA MET A 53 -2.18 -20.92 7.04
C MET A 53 -2.98 -21.56 5.91
N MET A 54 -2.54 -21.30 4.68
CA MET A 54 -3.13 -21.90 3.48
C MET A 54 -2.26 -23.04 2.94
N PRO A 55 -2.86 -24.13 2.41
CA PRO A 55 -2.11 -25.20 1.74
C PRO A 55 -1.43 -24.68 0.47
N LYS A 56 -0.27 -25.27 0.11
CA LYS A 56 0.57 -24.96 -1.06
C LYS A 56 1.35 -23.65 -0.97
N PHE A 57 0.70 -22.50 -0.74
CA PHE A 57 1.34 -21.21 -0.58
C PHE A 57 0.97 -20.62 0.75
N SER A 58 1.97 -20.20 1.51
CA SER A 58 1.73 -19.55 2.78
C SER A 58 1.25 -18.11 2.59
N GLY A 59 0.37 -17.64 3.45
CA GLY A 59 -0.04 -16.23 3.44
C GLY A 59 1.13 -15.24 3.58
N PHE A 60 2.30 -15.71 4.07
CA PHE A 60 3.53 -14.89 4.09
C PHE A 60 4.03 -14.58 2.68
N GLU A 61 4.01 -15.56 1.77
CA GLU A 61 4.40 -15.35 0.37
C GLU A 61 3.44 -14.40 -0.33
N VAL A 62 2.15 -14.47 0.00
CA VAL A 62 1.14 -13.52 -0.47
C VAL A 62 1.45 -12.10 0.04
N CYS A 63 1.72 -11.94 1.35
CA CYS A 63 2.14 -10.66 1.93
C CYS A 63 3.36 -10.09 1.21
N GLN A 64 4.39 -10.91 1.01
CA GLN A 64 5.62 -10.50 0.35
C GLN A 64 5.37 -10.07 -1.10
N SER A 65 4.58 -10.84 -1.85
CA SER A 65 4.22 -10.53 -3.23
C SER A 65 3.44 -9.23 -3.34
N LEU A 66 2.45 -9.02 -2.47
CA LEU A 66 1.68 -7.79 -2.41
C LEU A 66 2.53 -6.58 -2.01
N HIS A 67 3.49 -6.77 -1.09
CA HIS A 67 4.37 -5.70 -0.64
C HIS A 67 5.44 -5.31 -1.67
N SER A 68 5.81 -6.22 -2.56
CA SER A 68 6.87 -6.00 -3.57
C SER A 68 6.49 -5.00 -4.66
N LEU A 69 5.20 -4.78 -4.91
CA LEU A 69 4.73 -3.85 -5.93
C LEU A 69 4.23 -2.54 -5.31
N SER A 70 4.71 -1.42 -5.83
CA SER A 70 4.37 -0.06 -5.34
C SER A 70 2.88 0.21 -5.23
N TYR A 71 2.07 -0.43 -6.08
CA TYR A 71 0.62 -0.25 -6.08
C TYR A 71 -0.07 -1.03 -4.97
N THR A 72 0.28 -2.30 -4.79
CA THR A 72 -0.33 -3.20 -3.79
C THR A 72 0.27 -3.03 -2.40
N SER A 73 1.51 -2.55 -2.29
CA SER A 73 2.16 -2.27 -1.00
C SER A 73 1.45 -1.23 -0.15
N LEU A 74 0.62 -0.40 -0.78
CA LEU A 74 -0.19 0.60 -0.09
C LEU A 74 -1.54 0.05 0.42
N ILE A 75 -1.93 -1.18 0.05
CA ILE A 75 -3.18 -1.78 0.49
C ILE A 75 -2.96 -2.36 1.91
N PRO A 76 -3.76 -1.97 2.92
CA PRO A 76 -3.60 -2.51 4.27
C PRO A 76 -3.99 -3.99 4.31
N ILE A 77 -3.13 -4.80 4.88
CA ILE A 77 -3.36 -6.24 5.07
C ILE A 77 -3.73 -6.48 6.54
N PHE A 78 -4.86 -7.15 6.73
CA PHE A 78 -5.37 -7.62 8.02
C PHE A 78 -5.20 -9.13 8.04
N VAL A 79 -4.29 -9.60 8.85
CA VAL A 79 -4.01 -11.03 9.01
C VAL A 79 -5.06 -11.66 9.91
N ILE A 80 -5.61 -12.79 9.46
CA ILE A 80 -6.59 -13.59 10.20
C ILE A 80 -6.06 -15.03 10.24
N THR A 81 -5.67 -15.53 11.39
CA THR A 81 -5.02 -16.84 11.51
C THR A 81 -5.52 -17.63 12.69
N GLY A 82 -5.50 -18.96 12.58
CA GLY A 82 -5.84 -19.88 13.65
C GLY A 82 -4.70 -20.12 14.64
N GLU A 83 -3.47 -19.71 14.33
CA GLU A 83 -2.33 -19.82 15.23
C GLU A 83 -2.10 -18.52 16.00
N SER A 84 -1.46 -18.62 17.18
CA SER A 84 -1.13 -17.45 17.99
C SER A 84 -0.45 -16.37 17.15
N ALA A 85 -1.15 -15.27 16.94
CA ALA A 85 -0.71 -14.14 16.12
C ALA A 85 0.63 -13.57 16.62
N ALA A 86 0.92 -13.72 17.93
CA ALA A 86 2.14 -13.20 18.54
C ALA A 86 3.42 -13.78 17.91
N LYS A 87 3.39 -15.06 17.49
CA LYS A 87 4.56 -15.74 16.90
C LYS A 87 5.00 -15.15 15.56
N TYR A 88 4.04 -14.64 14.77
CA TYR A 88 4.29 -14.16 13.41
C TYR A 88 4.18 -12.64 13.27
N LYS A 89 3.80 -11.96 14.34
CA LYS A 89 3.45 -10.54 14.32
C LYS A 89 4.57 -9.68 13.74
N GLU A 90 5.77 -9.76 14.29
CA GLU A 90 6.91 -8.94 13.85
C GLU A 90 7.25 -9.18 12.38
N HIS A 91 7.22 -10.45 11.94
CA HIS A 91 7.49 -10.81 10.56
C HIS A 91 6.43 -10.24 9.62
N CYS A 92 5.15 -10.40 9.93
CA CYS A 92 4.07 -9.88 9.09
C CYS A 92 4.02 -8.34 9.10
N GLU A 93 4.32 -7.68 10.22
CA GLU A 93 4.42 -6.21 10.28
C GLU A 93 5.52 -5.70 9.34
N SER A 94 6.66 -6.39 9.25
CA SER A 94 7.72 -6.07 8.30
C SER A 94 7.29 -6.26 6.83
N LEU A 95 6.30 -7.11 6.59
CA LEU A 95 5.67 -7.35 5.28
C LEU A 95 4.42 -6.48 5.03
N GLY A 96 4.16 -5.48 5.87
CA GLY A 96 3.09 -4.50 5.66
C GLY A 96 1.74 -4.85 6.27
N ALA A 97 1.65 -5.89 7.10
CA ALA A 97 0.43 -6.18 7.85
C ALA A 97 0.12 -5.08 8.87
N ARG A 98 -1.14 -4.64 8.92
CA ARG A 98 -1.62 -3.54 9.79
C ARG A 98 -2.30 -4.01 11.06
N ALA A 99 -2.90 -5.20 11.03
CA ALA A 99 -3.57 -5.77 12.18
C ALA A 99 -3.59 -7.30 12.11
N PHE A 100 -3.79 -7.92 13.28
CA PHE A 100 -3.84 -9.36 13.46
C PHE A 100 -5.11 -9.73 14.22
N PHE A 101 -5.76 -10.78 13.76
CA PHE A 101 -6.93 -11.37 14.40
C PHE A 101 -6.75 -12.87 14.49
N GLU A 102 -7.07 -13.42 15.65
CA GLU A 102 -7.12 -14.87 15.84
C GLU A 102 -8.51 -15.41 15.48
N LYS A 103 -8.55 -16.59 14.88
CA LYS A 103 -9.79 -17.33 14.66
C LYS A 103 -10.23 -17.97 16.00
N PRO A 104 -11.49 -17.84 16.45
CA PRO A 104 -12.63 -17.22 15.78
C PRO A 104 -12.61 -15.68 15.84
N VAL A 105 -12.92 -15.05 14.71
CA VAL A 105 -12.81 -13.60 14.53
C VAL A 105 -13.88 -12.84 15.32
N ASN A 106 -13.45 -11.83 16.08
CA ASN A 106 -14.37 -10.83 16.61
C ASN A 106 -14.71 -9.80 15.52
N TYR A 107 -15.85 -9.97 14.85
CA TYR A 107 -16.26 -9.12 13.74
C TYR A 107 -16.57 -7.68 14.12
N GLN A 108 -16.95 -7.39 15.37
CA GLN A 108 -17.14 -6.01 15.81
C GLN A 108 -15.81 -5.28 15.84
N GLU A 109 -14.79 -5.92 16.40
CA GLU A 109 -13.44 -5.35 16.44
C GLU A 109 -12.82 -5.26 15.03
N LEU A 110 -13.02 -6.28 14.18
CA LEU A 110 -12.56 -6.26 12.79
C LEU A 110 -13.18 -5.08 12.02
N LYS A 111 -14.52 -4.89 12.07
CA LYS A 111 -15.20 -3.77 11.43
C LYS A 111 -14.70 -2.42 11.95
N ARG A 112 -14.51 -2.29 13.25
CA ARG A 112 -13.99 -1.06 13.86
C ARG A 112 -12.59 -0.72 13.35
N ARG A 113 -11.68 -1.70 13.29
CA ARG A 113 -10.33 -1.49 12.80
C ARG A 113 -10.27 -1.24 11.29
N LEU A 114 -11.06 -1.97 10.50
CA LEU A 114 -11.19 -1.71 9.06
C LEU A 114 -11.65 -0.27 8.81
N ALA A 115 -12.72 0.16 9.46
CA ALA A 115 -13.23 1.52 9.29
C ALA A 115 -12.19 2.59 9.66
N ALA A 116 -11.50 2.43 10.80
CA ALA A 116 -10.47 3.37 11.24
C ALA A 116 -9.31 3.48 10.23
N GLU A 117 -8.81 2.34 9.72
CA GLU A 117 -7.71 2.32 8.75
C GLU A 117 -8.13 2.95 7.42
N LEU A 118 -9.34 2.65 6.94
CA LEU A 118 -9.86 3.17 5.69
C LEU A 118 -10.16 4.68 5.77
N GLU A 119 -10.63 5.18 6.91
CA GLU A 119 -10.81 6.62 7.15
C GLU A 119 -9.47 7.35 7.20
N SER A 120 -8.47 6.80 7.90
CA SER A 120 -7.12 7.37 7.95
C SER A 120 -6.55 7.53 6.55
N LYS A 121 -6.62 6.48 5.74
CA LYS A 121 -6.17 6.53 4.34
C LYS A 121 -6.94 7.51 3.46
N GLN A 122 -8.23 7.67 3.68
CA GLN A 122 -9.00 8.68 2.96
C GLN A 122 -8.56 10.11 3.33
N LYS A 123 -8.27 10.36 4.61
CA LYS A 123 -7.73 11.66 5.06
C LYS A 123 -6.36 11.93 4.48
N GLU A 124 -5.45 10.95 4.48
CA GLU A 124 -4.14 11.05 3.83
C GLU A 124 -4.25 11.31 2.32
N ARG A 125 -5.12 10.59 1.62
CA ARG A 125 -5.38 10.82 0.18
C ARG A 125 -5.94 12.20 -0.09
N ARG A 126 -6.85 12.71 0.75
CA ARG A 126 -7.41 14.08 0.62
C ARG A 126 -6.40 15.16 0.96
N ALA A 127 -5.54 14.94 1.94
CA ALA A 127 -4.44 15.85 2.27
C ALA A 127 -3.37 15.90 1.17
N HIS A 128 -3.24 14.81 0.39
CA HIS A 128 -2.26 14.67 -0.69
C HIS A 128 -2.94 14.39 -2.02
N VAL A 129 -3.89 15.26 -2.42
CA VAL A 129 -4.44 15.20 -3.79
C VAL A 129 -3.29 15.38 -4.78
N ARG A 130 -2.96 14.30 -5.51
CA ARG A 130 -1.97 14.34 -6.59
C ARG A 130 -2.66 14.71 -7.89
N VAL A 131 -2.24 15.81 -8.45
CA VAL A 131 -2.71 16.26 -9.76
C VAL A 131 -1.71 15.79 -10.81
N ARG A 132 -2.18 15.16 -11.87
CA ARG A 132 -1.33 14.89 -13.05
C ARG A 132 -0.99 16.23 -13.68
N MET A 133 0.27 16.60 -13.60
CA MET A 133 0.76 17.87 -14.11
C MET A 133 2.18 17.69 -14.63
N ASN A 134 2.39 18.01 -15.89
CA ASN A 134 3.71 17.99 -16.49
C ASN A 134 4.37 19.36 -16.27
N LEU A 135 5.15 19.45 -15.22
CA LEU A 135 6.01 20.61 -14.97
C LEU A 135 7.46 20.22 -15.24
N ILE A 136 8.22 21.13 -15.81
CA ILE A 136 9.67 20.95 -15.94
C ILE A 136 10.31 21.52 -14.68
N LEU A 137 10.92 20.63 -13.91
CA LEU A 137 11.69 20.98 -12.71
C LEU A 137 13.17 20.95 -13.03
N LYS A 138 13.93 21.82 -12.39
CA LYS A 138 15.40 21.73 -12.30
C LYS A 138 15.75 21.15 -10.94
N LEU A 139 16.44 20.04 -10.94
CA LEU A 139 16.91 19.34 -9.75
C LEU A 139 18.42 19.59 -9.62
N ARG A 140 18.86 20.09 -8.48
CA ARG A 140 20.27 20.26 -8.15
C ARG A 140 20.62 19.43 -6.94
N GLY A 141 21.77 18.76 -7.00
CA GLY A 141 22.24 17.92 -5.92
C GLY A 141 23.71 17.58 -6.09
N ALA A 142 24.16 16.60 -5.31
CA ALA A 142 25.46 15.98 -5.48
C ALA A 142 25.28 14.47 -5.62
N ASP A 143 26.11 13.84 -6.46
CA ASP A 143 26.18 12.39 -6.57
C ASP A 143 26.92 11.78 -5.34
N PRO A 144 26.99 10.44 -5.24
CA PRO A 144 27.69 9.79 -4.14
C PRO A 144 29.17 10.15 -4.00
N GLU A 145 29.79 10.60 -5.09
CA GLU A 145 31.19 11.05 -5.14
C GLU A 145 31.33 12.54 -4.78
N GLY A 146 30.24 13.24 -4.49
CA GLY A 146 30.22 14.65 -4.12
C GLY A 146 30.24 15.61 -5.32
N LYS A 147 30.17 15.11 -6.55
CA LYS A 147 30.12 15.94 -7.76
C LYS A 147 28.72 16.54 -7.92
N ARG A 148 28.67 17.87 -8.03
CA ARG A 148 27.41 18.59 -8.21
C ARG A 148 26.82 18.35 -9.59
N PHE A 149 25.49 18.18 -9.64
CA PHE A 149 24.74 18.06 -10.87
C PHE A 149 23.54 19.01 -10.91
N GLU A 150 23.11 19.37 -12.09
CA GLU A 150 21.83 20.03 -12.37
C GLU A 150 21.18 19.30 -13.54
N ILE A 151 19.95 18.86 -13.34
CA ILE A 151 19.18 18.10 -14.34
C ILE A 151 17.80 18.69 -14.47
N ALA A 152 17.21 18.58 -15.68
CA ALA A 152 15.80 18.85 -15.90
C ALA A 152 15.02 17.55 -15.81
N ALA A 153 13.91 17.55 -15.07
CA ALA A 153 13.01 16.42 -14.94
C ALA A 153 11.56 16.86 -15.18
N ALA A 154 10.80 16.06 -15.91
CA ALA A 154 9.36 16.30 -16.09
C ALA A 154 8.57 15.58 -14.99
N THR A 155 7.63 16.29 -14.35
CA THR A 155 6.75 15.66 -13.38
C THR A 155 5.65 14.87 -14.07
N GLU A 156 5.29 13.75 -13.46
CA GLU A 156 4.11 12.96 -13.83
C GLU A 156 2.90 13.37 -12.98
N ASN A 157 3.16 13.71 -11.73
CA ASN A 157 2.15 14.23 -10.81
C ASN A 157 2.79 15.09 -9.71
N VAL A 158 1.98 15.98 -9.15
CA VAL A 158 2.36 16.92 -8.09
C VAL A 158 1.29 16.93 -7.00
N SER A 159 1.70 17.08 -5.74
CA SER A 159 0.82 17.24 -4.58
C SER A 159 1.43 18.24 -3.60
N ALA A 160 0.69 18.62 -2.57
CA ALA A 160 1.20 19.46 -1.49
C ALA A 160 2.40 18.82 -0.73
N GLY A 161 2.48 17.48 -0.72
CA GLY A 161 3.55 16.73 -0.05
C GLY A 161 4.72 16.33 -0.94
N GLY A 162 4.69 16.65 -2.25
CA GLY A 162 5.78 16.30 -3.15
C GLY A 162 5.34 16.05 -4.59
N PHE A 163 6.26 15.55 -5.38
CA PHE A 163 6.03 15.26 -6.81
C PHE A 163 6.69 13.92 -7.20
N LEU A 164 6.16 13.34 -8.26
CA LEU A 164 6.79 12.21 -8.96
C LEU A 164 7.32 12.72 -10.29
N CYS A 165 8.59 12.46 -10.56
CA CYS A 165 9.19 12.76 -11.87
C CYS A 165 10.03 11.58 -12.34
N THR A 166 10.19 11.48 -13.65
CA THR A 166 11.11 10.55 -14.29
C THR A 166 12.36 11.29 -14.73
N TYR A 167 13.52 10.75 -14.42
CA TYR A 167 14.79 11.28 -14.90
C TYR A 167 15.75 10.14 -15.22
N THR A 168 16.76 10.42 -16.07
CA THR A 168 17.81 9.47 -16.43
C THR A 168 19.08 9.79 -15.63
N GLY A 169 19.41 8.96 -14.63
CA GLY A 169 20.60 9.14 -13.81
C GLY A 169 20.51 8.37 -12.49
N PHE A 170 21.55 8.45 -11.67
CA PHE A 170 21.60 7.84 -10.35
C PHE A 170 21.38 8.88 -9.26
N LEU A 171 20.33 8.67 -8.45
CA LEU A 171 20.11 9.37 -7.17
C LEU A 171 20.19 8.35 -6.04
N VAL A 172 20.91 8.71 -5.00
CA VAL A 172 20.91 7.89 -3.78
C VAL A 172 19.58 8.12 -3.07
N LYS A 173 18.97 7.05 -2.58
CA LYS A 173 17.77 7.16 -1.74
C LYS A 173 18.04 8.09 -0.56
N ASP A 174 17.04 8.92 -0.22
CA ASP A 174 17.10 9.90 0.87
C ASP A 174 18.10 11.06 0.67
N SER A 175 18.60 11.28 -0.56
CA SER A 175 19.40 12.46 -0.89
C SER A 175 18.56 13.73 -0.82
N VAL A 176 19.16 14.81 -0.33
CA VAL A 176 18.56 16.15 -0.34
C VAL A 176 18.83 16.83 -1.67
N LEU A 177 17.78 17.28 -2.34
CA LEU A 177 17.86 17.97 -3.62
C LEU A 177 17.25 19.36 -3.51
N ASP A 178 17.89 20.35 -4.12
CA ASP A 178 17.26 21.64 -4.39
C ASP A 178 16.37 21.51 -5.64
N VAL A 179 15.11 21.90 -5.52
CA VAL A 179 14.11 21.81 -6.61
C VAL A 179 13.66 23.20 -7.00
N TYR A 180 13.71 23.49 -8.30
CA TYR A 180 13.29 24.75 -8.88
C TYR A 180 12.25 24.52 -9.98
N LEU A 181 11.19 25.32 -9.97
CA LEU A 181 10.26 25.41 -11.11
C LEU A 181 10.93 26.15 -12.26
N SER A 182 10.94 25.53 -13.45
CA SER A 182 11.44 26.20 -14.64
C SER A 182 10.47 27.32 -15.05
N GLY A 183 10.86 28.58 -14.83
CA GLY A 183 10.03 29.74 -15.17
C GLY A 183 9.39 30.51 -14.00
N ALA A 184 9.44 30.01 -12.79
CA ALA A 184 9.08 30.75 -11.56
C ALA A 184 10.31 30.89 -10.67
N GLY A 185 10.62 32.10 -10.24
CA GLY A 185 11.81 32.37 -9.40
C GLY A 185 11.71 31.90 -7.95
N GLU A 186 10.86 30.92 -7.64
CA GLU A 186 10.62 30.42 -6.30
C GLU A 186 11.36 29.10 -6.03
N ARG A 187 11.97 29.03 -4.87
CA ARG A 187 12.77 27.90 -4.38
C ARG A 187 11.90 27.03 -3.48
N PHE A 188 11.75 25.78 -3.83
CA PHE A 188 11.13 24.77 -2.97
C PHE A 188 12.21 23.85 -2.41
N ALA A 189 12.32 23.78 -1.07
CA ALA A 189 13.16 22.79 -0.43
C ALA A 189 12.36 21.50 -0.27
N GLY A 190 12.76 20.42 -0.95
CA GLY A 190 12.18 19.09 -0.82
C GLY A 190 13.15 18.13 -0.13
N ARG A 191 12.63 17.26 0.75
CA ARG A 191 13.33 16.09 1.26
C ARG A 191 12.83 14.84 0.58
#